data_ea2b81db2f4f709109dc426bc4023435
#
_entry.id   ea2b81db2f4f709109dc426bc4023435
#
_cell.length_a   1.000
_cell.length_b   1.000
_cell.length_c   1.000
_cell.angle_alpha   90.00
_cell.angle_beta   90.00
_cell.angle_gamma   90.00
#
_symmetry.space_group_name_H-M   'P 1'
#
loop_
_entity.id
_entity.type
_entity.pdbx_description
1 polymer ?
#
loop_
_entity_poly.entity_id
_entity_poly.type
_entity_poly.pdbx_seq_one_letter_code
_entity_poly.pdbx_strand_id
1 'polypeptide(L)'
;MNSENKETVKTARLASLDALRGFDMLFIMGGEELICAIAAALGFAGFHEAFGHAKWHGLHFMDLVFPLFLFMAGVSFPFSLAKSRERGLSDGRIALKALKRGLVLVLLGLCYERLLSFNFAHQRVWSVLGRIGVAWMVAAWLYLVCGVKARLGIAVAILAGVTVGTIFITAPGAAVPVDPFSPEGNFGCWLDRTLTGGHTYRTLFDPEGFAGILPAIVTAMLGMFAGEVVRRGGSAATSRKALDLFSCGVASLVLGFALSFVFPINKALWSPSFTLVAGGISFLLFSLFYWVVDVLNFRKWTFFFTVIGLNSITIYMAQSVIGFRVARDFLFGGLASLFPEAWSPVVLQIGYIAVCWLFLYFLHRKGVYLKV
;
A
#
# COMPACT_ATOMS: atom_id res chain seq x y z
N MET A 1 -35.59 -21.36 -34.24
CA MET A 1 -35.42 -20.06 -33.57
C MET A 1 -34.70 -20.30 -32.28
N ASN A 2 -33.36 -20.24 -32.32
CA ASN A 2 -32.49 -20.46 -31.15
C ASN A 2 -32.22 -19.12 -30.48
N SER A 3 -32.79 -18.91 -29.31
CA SER A 3 -32.38 -17.84 -28.43
C SER A 3 -31.10 -18.28 -27.72
N GLU A 4 -29.94 -17.92 -28.30
CA GLU A 4 -28.64 -18.07 -27.65
C GLU A 4 -28.63 -17.23 -26.36
N ASN A 5 -28.59 -17.97 -25.28
CA ASN A 5 -28.39 -17.47 -23.92
C ASN A 5 -26.99 -16.86 -23.83
N LYS A 6 -26.87 -15.56 -24.09
CA LYS A 6 -25.67 -14.78 -23.73
C LYS A 6 -25.61 -14.68 -22.21
N GLU A 7 -25.10 -15.73 -21.55
CA GLU A 7 -24.60 -15.62 -20.19
C GLU A 7 -23.51 -14.53 -20.19
N THR A 8 -23.88 -13.33 -19.77
CA THR A 8 -22.92 -12.30 -19.43
C THR A 8 -22.03 -12.84 -18.31
N VAL A 9 -20.84 -13.29 -18.65
CA VAL A 9 -19.80 -13.66 -17.70
C VAL A 9 -19.55 -12.43 -16.82
N LYS A 10 -20.24 -12.35 -15.70
CA LYS A 10 -19.91 -11.38 -14.64
C LYS A 10 -18.48 -11.67 -14.25
N THR A 11 -17.56 -10.80 -14.65
CA THR A 11 -16.17 -10.83 -14.20
C THR A 11 -16.21 -10.86 -12.66
N ALA A 12 -16.00 -12.04 -12.10
CA ALA A 12 -16.12 -12.26 -10.67
C ALA A 12 -15.07 -11.37 -9.95
N ARG A 13 -15.55 -10.58 -9.01
CA ARG A 13 -14.69 -9.76 -8.16
C ARG A 13 -13.80 -10.71 -7.34
N LEU A 14 -12.48 -10.47 -7.31
CA LEU A 14 -11.55 -11.27 -6.54
C LEU A 14 -11.78 -11.05 -5.04
N ALA A 15 -12.33 -12.07 -4.39
CA ALA A 15 -12.61 -12.02 -2.95
C ALA A 15 -11.32 -11.96 -2.12
N SER A 16 -10.27 -12.65 -2.57
CA SER A 16 -8.95 -12.62 -1.97
C SER A 16 -8.35 -11.21 -1.92
N LEU A 17 -8.53 -10.42 -2.99
CA LEU A 17 -8.00 -9.06 -3.07
C LEU A 17 -8.71 -8.11 -2.09
N ASP A 18 -10.03 -8.23 -1.95
CA ASP A 18 -10.79 -7.41 -1.00
C ASP A 18 -10.46 -7.81 0.44
N ALA A 19 -10.30 -9.11 0.71
CA ALA A 19 -9.88 -9.61 2.01
C ALA A 19 -8.46 -9.16 2.38
N LEU A 20 -7.51 -9.25 1.43
CA LEU A 20 -6.13 -8.83 1.65
C LEU A 20 -6.01 -7.32 1.90
N ARG A 21 -6.80 -6.49 1.18
CA ARG A 21 -6.89 -5.05 1.47
C ARG A 21 -7.39 -4.77 2.88
N GLY A 22 -8.37 -5.52 3.33
CA GLY A 22 -8.89 -5.37 4.68
C GLY A 22 -7.92 -5.85 5.75
N PHE A 23 -7.20 -6.93 5.48
CA PHE A 23 -6.12 -7.42 6.32
C PHE A 23 -5.01 -6.35 6.48
N ASP A 24 -4.55 -5.78 5.39
CA ASP A 24 -3.55 -4.73 5.37
C ASP A 24 -4.03 -3.46 6.10
N MET A 25 -5.25 -3.02 5.80
CA MET A 25 -5.84 -1.84 6.43
C MET A 25 -6.12 -2.01 7.93
N LEU A 26 -6.30 -3.24 8.42
CA LEU A 26 -6.48 -3.52 9.84
C LEU A 26 -5.30 -3.01 10.67
N PHE A 27 -4.06 -3.12 10.17
CA PHE A 27 -2.87 -2.64 10.87
C PHE A 27 -2.90 -1.12 11.03
N ILE A 28 -3.31 -0.39 9.99
CA ILE A 28 -3.48 1.07 10.06
C ILE A 28 -4.69 1.46 10.95
N MET A 29 -5.70 0.57 11.02
CA MET A 29 -6.93 0.80 11.80
C MET A 29 -6.77 0.38 13.28
N GLY A 30 -5.54 0.20 13.77
CA GLY A 30 -5.27 -0.12 15.17
C GLY A 30 -4.75 -1.53 15.43
N GLY A 31 -4.52 -2.33 14.40
CA GLY A 31 -3.96 -3.68 14.54
C GLY A 31 -2.52 -3.66 15.05
N GLU A 32 -1.73 -2.66 14.62
CA GLU A 32 -0.37 -2.45 15.14
C GLU A 32 -0.40 -2.23 16.65
N GLU A 33 -1.18 -1.26 17.11
CA GLU A 33 -1.27 -0.88 18.52
C GLU A 33 -1.83 -2.03 19.36
N LEU A 34 -2.77 -2.83 18.80
CA LEU A 34 -3.31 -3.99 19.50
C LEU A 34 -2.22 -5.05 19.75
N ILE A 35 -1.45 -5.40 18.71
CA ILE A 35 -0.38 -6.39 18.84
C ILE A 35 0.70 -5.90 19.80
N CYS A 36 1.08 -4.63 19.71
CA CYS A 36 2.04 -4.02 20.61
C CYS A 36 1.55 -3.98 22.07
N ALA A 37 0.26 -3.67 22.29
CA ALA A 37 -0.34 -3.72 23.62
C ALA A 37 -0.35 -5.14 24.21
N ILE A 38 -0.67 -6.15 23.41
CA ILE A 38 -0.61 -7.57 23.83
C ILE A 38 0.83 -7.96 24.17
N ALA A 39 1.80 -7.61 23.33
CA ALA A 39 3.20 -7.91 23.58
C ALA A 39 3.70 -7.25 24.88
N ALA A 40 3.33 -6.00 25.12
CA ALA A 40 3.66 -5.28 26.35
C ALA A 40 3.02 -5.94 27.59
N ALA A 41 1.73 -6.33 27.50
CA ALA A 41 1.03 -7.03 28.58
C ALA A 41 1.65 -8.40 28.92
N LEU A 42 2.26 -9.05 27.93
CA LEU A 42 3.00 -10.31 28.08
C LEU A 42 4.47 -10.11 28.52
N GLY A 43 4.93 -8.86 28.69
CA GLY A 43 6.28 -8.54 29.15
C GLY A 43 7.36 -8.54 28.07
N PHE A 44 6.98 -8.53 26.76
CA PHE A 44 7.94 -8.43 25.66
C PHE A 44 8.38 -6.97 25.46
N ALA A 45 9.37 -6.53 26.26
CA ALA A 45 9.96 -5.20 26.11
C ALA A 45 10.65 -5.05 24.73
N GLY A 46 10.48 -3.89 24.09
CA GLY A 46 11.11 -3.60 22.80
C GLY A 46 10.38 -4.17 21.57
N PHE A 47 9.31 -4.95 21.73
CA PHE A 47 8.55 -5.48 20.60
C PHE A 47 8.01 -4.37 19.68
N HIS A 48 7.55 -3.26 20.26
CA HIS A 48 7.07 -2.10 19.49
C HIS A 48 8.14 -1.54 18.55
N GLU A 49 9.42 -1.48 18.99
CA GLU A 49 10.50 -1.01 18.13
C GLU A 49 10.76 -1.96 16.95
N ALA A 50 10.67 -3.27 17.17
CA ALA A 50 10.89 -4.27 16.12
C ALA A 50 9.70 -4.42 15.17
N PHE A 51 8.48 -4.19 15.64
CA PHE A 51 7.27 -4.33 14.84
C PHE A 51 6.92 -3.07 14.05
N GLY A 52 7.13 -1.88 14.60
CA GLY A 52 6.83 -0.58 14.01
C GLY A 52 7.60 -0.29 12.73
N HIS A 53 8.12 0.93 12.60
CA HIS A 53 8.91 1.33 11.43
C HIS A 53 10.41 1.29 11.73
N ALA A 54 11.21 0.83 10.76
CA ALA A 54 12.66 0.94 10.81
C ALA A 54 13.07 2.43 10.90
N LYS A 55 14.06 2.72 11.76
CA LYS A 55 14.53 4.11 11.97
C LYS A 55 15.12 4.71 10.69
N TRP A 56 15.88 3.92 9.93
CA TRP A 56 16.44 4.31 8.63
C TRP A 56 16.64 3.07 7.74
N HIS A 57 17.73 2.34 7.86
CA HIS A 57 17.94 1.08 7.14
C HIS A 57 17.29 -0.10 7.86
N GLY A 58 16.84 -1.06 7.07
CA GLY A 58 16.18 -2.25 7.57
C GLY A 58 14.75 -2.40 7.07
N LEU A 59 14.09 -3.43 7.57
CA LEU A 59 12.72 -3.76 7.22
C LEU A 59 12.00 -4.26 8.48
N HIS A 60 11.01 -3.54 8.91
CA HIS A 60 10.09 -3.95 9.96
C HIS A 60 8.71 -4.24 9.38
N PHE A 61 7.84 -4.85 10.19
CA PHE A 61 6.53 -5.29 9.69
C PHE A 61 5.69 -4.14 9.11
N MET A 62 5.61 -3.01 9.83
CA MET A 62 4.81 -1.86 9.40
C MET A 62 5.33 -1.17 8.14
N ASP A 63 6.59 -1.44 7.76
CA ASP A 63 7.14 -0.93 6.50
C ASP A 63 6.52 -1.60 5.27
N LEU A 64 5.90 -2.78 5.44
CA LEU A 64 5.29 -3.55 4.36
C LEU A 64 3.86 -3.10 4.01
N VAL A 65 3.16 -2.44 4.94
CA VAL A 65 1.74 -2.08 4.80
C VAL A 65 1.50 -1.17 3.60
N PHE A 66 2.26 -0.10 3.50
CA PHE A 66 2.11 0.85 2.39
C PHE A 66 2.44 0.23 1.00
N PRO A 67 3.59 -0.47 0.80
CA PRO A 67 3.88 -1.13 -0.47
C PRO A 67 2.82 -2.18 -0.85
N LEU A 68 2.31 -2.95 0.10
CA LEU A 68 1.27 -3.94 -0.15
C LEU A 68 -0.02 -3.27 -0.65
N PHE A 69 -0.40 -2.12 -0.07
CA PHE A 69 -1.56 -1.37 -0.54
C PHE A 69 -1.39 -0.87 -1.98
N LEU A 70 -0.21 -0.33 -2.32
CA LEU A 70 0.12 0.11 -3.68
C LEU A 70 0.17 -1.07 -4.66
N PHE A 71 0.75 -2.21 -4.26
CA PHE A 71 0.75 -3.45 -5.03
C PHE A 71 -0.69 -3.92 -5.33
N MET A 72 -1.57 -3.97 -4.34
CA MET A 72 -2.98 -4.35 -4.52
C MET A 72 -3.76 -3.40 -5.43
N ALA A 73 -3.44 -2.10 -5.38
CA ALA A 73 -3.97 -1.13 -6.33
C ALA A 73 -3.53 -1.48 -7.77
N GLY A 74 -2.28 -1.91 -7.95
CA GLY A 74 -1.76 -2.46 -9.21
C GLY A 74 -2.51 -3.71 -9.66
N VAL A 75 -2.67 -4.72 -8.79
CA VAL A 75 -3.41 -5.97 -9.09
C VAL A 75 -4.79 -5.69 -9.66
N SER A 76 -5.47 -4.66 -9.17
CA SER A 76 -6.83 -4.31 -9.59
C SER A 76 -6.91 -3.77 -11.02
N PHE A 77 -5.83 -3.16 -11.52
CA PHE A 77 -5.88 -2.41 -12.79
C PHE A 77 -6.20 -3.28 -14.02
N PRO A 78 -5.57 -4.47 -14.25
CA PRO A 78 -5.90 -5.33 -15.37
C PRO A 78 -7.37 -5.75 -15.43
N PHE A 79 -8.03 -5.91 -14.26
CA PHE A 79 -9.45 -6.23 -14.17
C PHE A 79 -10.33 -5.02 -14.52
N SER A 80 -9.98 -3.86 -14.01
CA SER A 80 -10.67 -2.60 -14.30
C SER A 80 -10.56 -2.22 -15.77
N LEU A 81 -9.38 -2.42 -16.37
CA LEU A 81 -9.10 -2.17 -17.78
C LEU A 81 -9.98 -3.06 -18.67
N ALA A 82 -10.02 -4.37 -18.40
CA ALA A 82 -10.87 -5.29 -19.16
C ALA A 82 -12.33 -4.84 -19.15
N LYS A 83 -12.87 -4.59 -17.95
CA LYS A 83 -14.24 -4.12 -17.79
C LYS A 83 -14.50 -2.78 -18.50
N SER A 84 -13.50 -1.90 -18.54
CA SER A 84 -13.60 -0.61 -19.25
C SER A 84 -13.63 -0.80 -20.74
N ARG A 85 -12.80 -1.72 -21.30
CA ARG A 85 -12.80 -2.06 -22.73
C ARG A 85 -14.06 -2.80 -23.15
N GLU A 86 -14.59 -3.70 -22.34
CA GLU A 86 -15.91 -4.36 -22.56
C GLU A 86 -17.05 -3.33 -22.66
N ARG A 87 -16.94 -2.20 -21.98
CA ARG A 87 -17.88 -1.08 -22.05
C ARG A 87 -17.61 -0.12 -23.24
N GLY A 88 -16.69 -0.45 -24.14
CA GLY A 88 -16.35 0.34 -25.30
C GLY A 88 -15.56 1.62 -25.02
N LEU A 89 -14.91 1.75 -23.86
CA LEU A 89 -14.08 2.91 -23.56
C LEU A 89 -12.76 2.85 -24.31
N SER A 90 -12.40 3.94 -24.98
CA SER A 90 -11.09 4.09 -25.61
C SER A 90 -9.96 4.20 -24.57
N ASP A 91 -8.73 3.82 -24.94
CA ASP A 91 -7.57 3.88 -24.06
C ASP A 91 -7.29 5.32 -23.59
N GLY A 92 -7.55 6.35 -24.40
CA GLY A 92 -7.48 7.74 -24.00
C GLY A 92 -8.47 8.11 -22.88
N ARG A 93 -9.71 7.61 -22.93
CA ARG A 93 -10.68 7.81 -21.84
C ARG A 93 -10.27 7.05 -20.56
N ILE A 94 -9.65 5.90 -20.71
CA ILE A 94 -9.13 5.12 -19.58
C ILE A 94 -7.93 5.83 -18.94
N ALA A 95 -7.02 6.38 -19.75
CA ALA A 95 -5.90 7.20 -19.29
C ALA A 95 -6.37 8.44 -18.52
N LEU A 96 -7.43 9.12 -19.00
CA LEU A 96 -8.02 10.27 -18.31
C LEU A 96 -8.67 9.86 -16.97
N LYS A 97 -9.31 8.69 -16.90
CA LYS A 97 -9.81 8.13 -15.61
C LYS A 97 -8.66 7.86 -14.64
N ALA A 98 -7.53 7.32 -15.13
CA ALA A 98 -6.35 7.10 -14.30
C ALA A 98 -5.78 8.42 -13.77
N LEU A 99 -5.68 9.45 -14.64
CA LEU A 99 -5.29 10.80 -14.24
C LEU A 99 -6.21 11.36 -13.14
N LYS A 100 -7.52 11.35 -13.39
CA LYS A 100 -8.51 11.85 -12.43
C LYS A 100 -8.38 11.14 -11.08
N ARG A 101 -8.24 9.82 -11.09
CA ARG A 101 -8.04 9.03 -9.86
C ARG A 101 -6.75 9.40 -9.14
N GLY A 102 -5.64 9.54 -9.87
CA GLY A 102 -4.35 9.96 -9.29
C GLY A 102 -4.46 11.33 -8.62
N LEU A 103 -5.06 12.32 -9.32
CA LEU A 103 -5.25 13.67 -8.77
C LEU A 103 -6.18 13.70 -7.56
N VAL A 104 -7.26 12.92 -7.56
CA VAL A 104 -8.15 12.81 -6.39
C VAL A 104 -7.39 12.23 -5.20
N LEU A 105 -6.54 11.20 -5.40
CA LEU A 105 -5.72 10.65 -4.31
C LEU A 105 -4.69 11.66 -3.79
N VAL A 106 -4.06 12.43 -4.67
CA VAL A 106 -3.17 13.53 -4.25
C VAL A 106 -3.93 14.55 -3.40
N LEU A 107 -5.11 14.99 -3.85
CA LEU A 107 -5.94 15.95 -3.11
C LEU A 107 -6.37 15.40 -1.74
N LEU A 108 -6.83 14.14 -1.69
CA LEU A 108 -7.17 13.48 -0.42
C LEU A 108 -5.95 13.39 0.51
N GLY A 109 -4.77 13.11 -0.04
CA GLY A 109 -3.52 13.11 0.71
C GLY A 109 -3.19 14.48 1.30
N LEU A 110 -3.32 15.55 0.52
CA LEU A 110 -3.14 16.92 1.01
C LEU A 110 -4.16 17.28 2.10
N CYS A 111 -5.42 16.86 1.94
CA CYS A 111 -6.45 17.06 2.97
C CYS A 111 -6.10 16.30 4.27
N TYR A 112 -5.56 15.08 4.15
CA TYR A 112 -5.08 14.31 5.28
C TYR A 112 -3.94 15.02 6.02
N GLU A 113 -3.01 15.64 5.28
CA GLU A 113 -1.92 16.48 5.79
C GLU A 113 -2.38 17.91 6.19
N ARG A 114 -3.67 18.07 6.48
CA ARG A 114 -4.29 19.28 7.01
C ARG A 114 -4.32 20.49 6.05
N LEU A 115 -4.44 20.27 4.74
CA LEU A 115 -4.63 21.35 3.76
C LEU A 115 -5.79 22.30 4.17
N LEU A 116 -6.87 21.77 4.73
CA LEU A 116 -8.05 22.53 5.14
C LEU A 116 -7.83 23.39 6.40
N SER A 117 -6.70 23.26 7.07
CA SER A 117 -6.34 24.20 8.16
C SER A 117 -5.80 25.54 7.66
N PHE A 118 -5.56 25.66 6.34
CA PHE A 118 -5.01 26.84 5.67
C PHE A 118 -3.70 27.37 6.26
N ASN A 119 -2.97 26.51 6.99
CA ASN A 119 -1.65 26.83 7.54
C ASN A 119 -0.55 26.40 6.55
N PHE A 120 -0.43 27.14 5.45
CA PHE A 120 0.49 26.80 4.37
C PHE A 120 1.97 26.87 4.78
N ALA A 121 2.31 27.61 5.83
CA ALA A 121 3.68 27.67 6.34
C ALA A 121 4.19 26.34 6.92
N HIS A 122 3.27 25.45 7.30
CA HIS A 122 3.60 24.11 7.86
C HIS A 122 2.95 22.98 7.07
N GLN A 123 2.44 23.30 5.86
CA GLN A 123 1.77 22.32 5.01
C GLN A 123 2.76 21.32 4.43
N ARG A 124 2.67 20.04 4.82
CA ARG A 124 3.38 18.96 4.17
C ARG A 124 2.79 18.69 2.78
N VAL A 125 3.65 18.57 1.78
CA VAL A 125 3.24 18.39 0.37
C VAL A 125 3.06 16.88 0.04
N TRP A 126 3.99 16.07 0.52
CA TRP A 126 4.00 14.64 0.24
C TRP A 126 3.13 13.87 1.22
N SER A 127 2.48 12.81 0.73
CA SER A 127 1.60 11.96 1.54
C SER A 127 1.53 10.54 0.98
N VAL A 128 1.15 9.59 1.81
CA VAL A 128 0.94 8.18 1.42
C VAL A 128 -0.03 8.08 0.24
N LEU A 129 -1.21 8.74 0.33
CA LEU A 129 -2.21 8.72 -0.75
C LEU A 129 -1.71 9.43 -2.01
N GLY A 130 -0.97 10.51 -1.87
CA GLY A 130 -0.36 11.23 -2.99
C GLY A 130 0.62 10.34 -3.75
N ARG A 131 1.53 9.66 -3.05
CA ARG A 131 2.47 8.71 -3.66
C ARG A 131 1.74 7.55 -4.35
N ILE A 132 0.74 6.93 -3.68
CA ILE A 132 -0.08 5.88 -4.31
C ILE A 132 -0.72 6.41 -5.60
N GLY A 133 -1.32 7.60 -5.54
CA GLY A 133 -2.01 8.22 -6.68
C GLY A 133 -1.10 8.41 -7.87
N VAL A 134 0.06 9.04 -7.68
CA VAL A 134 1.01 9.34 -8.77
C VAL A 134 1.66 8.06 -9.29
N ALA A 135 2.18 7.21 -8.41
CA ALA A 135 2.87 5.98 -8.81
C ALA A 135 1.93 5.02 -9.57
N TRP A 136 0.72 4.83 -9.07
CA TRP A 136 -0.28 3.99 -9.72
C TRP A 136 -0.72 4.58 -11.07
N MET A 137 -0.94 5.89 -11.16
CA MET A 137 -1.34 6.58 -12.39
C MET A 137 -0.30 6.40 -13.49
N VAL A 138 0.98 6.63 -13.20
CA VAL A 138 2.07 6.46 -14.17
C VAL A 138 2.19 4.99 -14.59
N ALA A 139 2.13 4.04 -13.63
CA ALA A 139 2.12 2.62 -13.94
C ALA A 139 0.94 2.21 -14.84
N ALA A 140 -0.26 2.78 -14.62
CA ALA A 140 -1.43 2.55 -15.45
C ALA A 140 -1.24 3.08 -16.89
N TRP A 141 -0.63 4.26 -17.07
CA TRP A 141 -0.30 4.78 -18.38
C TRP A 141 0.72 3.91 -19.12
N LEU A 142 1.78 3.48 -18.41
CA LEU A 142 2.75 2.54 -18.99
C LEU A 142 2.08 1.21 -19.38
N TYR A 143 1.11 0.76 -18.60
CA TYR A 143 0.33 -0.43 -18.94
C TYR A 143 -0.48 -0.29 -20.23
N LEU A 144 -1.06 0.90 -20.48
CA LEU A 144 -1.86 1.16 -21.68
C LEU A 144 -1.02 1.23 -22.94
N VAL A 145 0.20 1.77 -22.87
CA VAL A 145 1.02 2.05 -24.06
C VAL A 145 2.14 1.02 -24.27
N CYS A 146 2.54 0.27 -23.26
CA CYS A 146 3.67 -0.65 -23.30
C CYS A 146 3.25 -2.11 -23.13
N GLY A 147 3.78 -2.99 -23.98
CA GLY A 147 3.68 -4.44 -23.79
C GLY A 147 4.45 -4.93 -22.56
N VAL A 148 4.20 -6.18 -22.14
CA VAL A 148 4.77 -6.78 -20.92
C VAL A 148 6.31 -6.70 -20.89
N LYS A 149 7.00 -7.03 -22.01
CA LYS A 149 8.48 -6.99 -22.09
C LYS A 149 9.01 -5.58 -21.92
N ALA A 150 8.37 -4.58 -22.54
CA ALA A 150 8.78 -3.18 -22.40
C ALA A 150 8.57 -2.68 -20.95
N ARG A 151 7.45 -3.02 -20.33
CA ARG A 151 7.20 -2.68 -18.90
C ARG A 151 8.23 -3.32 -17.98
N LEU A 152 8.61 -4.57 -18.21
CA LEU A 152 9.68 -5.22 -17.45
C LEU A 152 11.02 -4.50 -17.64
N GLY A 153 11.37 -4.16 -18.89
CA GLY A 153 12.58 -3.39 -19.19
C GLY A 153 12.58 -2.01 -18.50
N ILE A 154 11.42 -1.30 -18.50
CA ILE A 154 11.27 -0.01 -17.81
C ILE A 154 11.43 -0.19 -16.29
N ALA A 155 10.85 -1.23 -15.69
CA ALA A 155 11.01 -1.51 -14.27
C ALA A 155 12.48 -1.73 -13.90
N VAL A 156 13.20 -2.54 -14.69
CA VAL A 156 14.65 -2.77 -14.51
C VAL A 156 15.43 -1.45 -14.68
N ALA A 157 15.12 -0.67 -15.71
CA ALA A 157 15.80 0.61 -15.97
C ALA A 157 15.57 1.62 -14.82
N ILE A 158 14.36 1.69 -14.26
CA ILE A 158 14.07 2.54 -13.09
C ILE A 158 14.90 2.10 -11.89
N LEU A 159 14.87 0.81 -11.54
CA LEU A 159 15.60 0.31 -10.36
C LEU A 159 17.12 0.47 -10.53
N ALA A 160 17.66 0.16 -11.72
CA ALA A 160 19.07 0.36 -12.02
C ALA A 160 19.45 1.85 -12.00
N GLY A 161 18.65 2.70 -12.62
CA GLY A 161 18.87 4.15 -12.64
C GLY A 161 18.86 4.79 -11.26
N VAL A 162 17.90 4.39 -10.38
CA VAL A 162 17.89 4.84 -8.99
C VAL A 162 19.10 4.34 -8.22
N THR A 163 19.52 3.07 -8.43
CA THR A 163 20.72 2.52 -7.78
C THR A 163 21.96 3.30 -8.19
N VAL A 164 22.20 3.42 -9.49
CA VAL A 164 23.38 4.12 -10.05
C VAL A 164 23.33 5.60 -9.65
N GLY A 165 22.18 6.26 -9.81
CA GLY A 165 22.03 7.67 -9.44
C GLY A 165 22.35 7.91 -7.96
N THR A 166 21.87 7.07 -7.06
CA THR A 166 22.15 7.22 -5.62
C THR A 166 23.63 7.01 -5.29
N ILE A 167 24.30 6.05 -5.93
CA ILE A 167 25.72 5.76 -5.65
C ILE A 167 26.63 6.90 -6.14
N PHE A 168 26.34 7.47 -7.31
CA PHE A 168 27.25 8.41 -7.98
C PHE A 168 26.84 9.89 -7.79
N ILE A 169 25.63 10.19 -7.35
CA ILE A 169 25.12 11.56 -7.16
C ILE A 169 24.81 11.78 -5.69
N THR A 170 25.64 12.55 -5.02
CA THR A 170 25.43 12.97 -3.62
C THR A 170 24.69 14.30 -3.53
N ALA A 171 24.17 14.59 -2.35
CA ALA A 171 23.50 15.86 -2.05
C ALA A 171 24.45 17.05 -2.22
N PRO A 172 24.10 18.11 -2.97
CA PRO A 172 24.91 19.31 -3.06
C PRO A 172 25.16 19.94 -1.69
N GLY A 173 26.42 20.29 -1.42
CA GLY A 173 26.83 20.90 -0.14
C GLY A 173 27.02 19.92 1.02
N ALA A 174 26.89 18.61 0.78
CA ALA A 174 27.22 17.61 1.80
C ALA A 174 28.73 17.59 2.08
N ALA A 175 29.10 17.41 3.35
CA ALA A 175 30.49 17.28 3.74
C ALA A 175 31.11 16.01 3.14
N VAL A 176 32.29 16.09 2.53
CA VAL A 176 32.97 14.97 1.87
C VAL A 176 34.00 14.40 2.82
N PRO A 177 34.12 13.05 2.97
CA PRO A 177 33.30 11.99 2.36
C PRO A 177 31.92 11.85 3.05
N VAL A 178 30.88 11.63 2.25
CA VAL A 178 29.51 11.42 2.76
C VAL A 178 28.97 10.08 2.25
N ASP A 179 28.22 9.37 3.10
CA ASP A 179 27.50 8.18 2.70
C ASP A 179 26.29 8.57 1.82
N PRO A 180 26.23 8.14 0.54
CA PRO A 180 25.13 8.45 -0.36
C PRO A 180 23.78 7.83 0.07
N PHE A 181 23.81 6.89 1.01
CA PHE A 181 22.63 6.26 1.58
C PHE A 181 22.16 6.90 2.89
N SER A 182 22.91 7.85 3.44
CA SER A 182 22.50 8.63 4.64
C SER A 182 21.46 9.71 4.27
N PRO A 183 20.64 10.17 5.23
CA PRO A 183 19.69 11.28 4.98
C PRO A 183 20.35 12.56 4.50
N GLU A 184 21.57 12.84 4.98
CA GLU A 184 22.35 14.02 4.66
C GLU A 184 22.98 13.94 3.27
N GLY A 185 23.51 12.77 2.91
CA GLY A 185 24.26 12.54 1.67
C GLY A 185 23.40 12.17 0.49
N ASN A 186 22.16 11.72 0.72
CA ASN A 186 21.28 11.23 -0.34
C ASN A 186 20.73 12.39 -1.19
N PHE A 187 20.98 12.30 -2.51
CA PHE A 187 20.47 13.29 -3.48
C PHE A 187 18.93 13.39 -3.48
N GLY A 188 18.22 12.27 -3.34
CA GLY A 188 16.75 12.25 -3.27
C GLY A 188 16.22 13.00 -2.07
N CYS A 189 16.83 12.81 -0.89
CA CYS A 189 16.47 13.56 0.32
C CYS A 189 16.74 15.07 0.16
N TRP A 190 17.86 15.43 -0.47
CA TRP A 190 18.16 16.83 -0.80
C TRP A 190 17.14 17.42 -1.76
N LEU A 191 16.79 16.69 -2.81
CA LEU A 191 15.79 17.11 -3.81
C LEU A 191 14.43 17.33 -3.16
N ASP A 192 13.98 16.43 -2.29
CA ASP A 192 12.72 16.55 -1.58
C ASP A 192 12.65 17.79 -0.71
N ARG A 193 13.72 18.08 0.05
CA ARG A 193 13.83 19.33 0.85
C ARG A 193 13.80 20.57 -0.01
N THR A 194 14.50 20.55 -1.14
CA THR A 194 14.61 21.70 -2.05
C THR A 194 13.27 21.98 -2.73
N LEU A 195 12.59 20.95 -3.24
CA LEU A 195 11.30 21.09 -3.93
C LEU A 195 10.16 21.54 -3.00
N THR A 196 10.23 21.19 -1.72
CA THR A 196 9.18 21.53 -0.76
C THR A 196 9.51 22.73 0.11
N GLY A 197 10.67 23.38 -0.11
CA GLY A 197 11.11 24.49 0.76
C GLY A 197 11.31 24.07 2.22
N GLY A 198 11.63 22.79 2.46
CA GLY A 198 11.81 22.23 3.80
C GLY A 198 10.53 21.68 4.46
N HIS A 199 9.38 21.73 3.77
CA HIS A 199 8.10 21.19 4.27
C HIS A 199 8.05 19.67 4.14
N THR A 200 8.92 18.98 4.84
CA THR A 200 9.09 17.53 4.87
C THR A 200 8.64 16.93 6.22
N TYR A 201 8.35 15.63 6.25
CA TYR A 201 7.92 14.93 7.48
C TYR A 201 9.01 14.93 8.57
N ARG A 202 10.26 14.73 8.17
CA ARG A 202 11.45 14.84 9.02
C ARG A 202 12.31 15.96 8.50
N THR A 203 13.12 16.60 9.35
CA THR A 203 13.97 17.72 8.96
C THR A 203 14.86 17.41 7.76
N LEU A 204 15.37 16.17 7.66
CA LEU A 204 16.34 15.77 6.63
C LEU A 204 15.71 15.02 5.45
N PHE A 205 14.52 14.42 5.60
CA PHE A 205 13.89 13.62 4.56
C PHE A 205 12.37 13.54 4.72
N ASP A 206 11.70 13.19 3.63
CA ASP A 206 10.29 12.81 3.63
C ASP A 206 10.16 11.35 3.14
N PRO A 207 9.65 10.42 3.98
CA PRO A 207 9.49 9.02 3.58
C PRO A 207 8.49 8.84 2.43
N GLU A 208 7.66 9.83 2.13
CA GLU A 208 6.76 9.89 0.97
C GLU A 208 7.21 10.89 -0.11
N GLY A 209 8.46 11.37 -0.07
CA GLY A 209 9.02 12.37 -0.97
C GLY A 209 9.00 11.99 -2.45
N PHE A 210 9.31 12.98 -3.29
CA PHE A 210 9.26 12.87 -4.76
C PHE A 210 10.20 11.80 -5.31
N ALA A 211 11.43 11.73 -4.79
CA ALA A 211 12.45 10.80 -5.29
C ALA A 211 12.01 9.34 -5.19
N GLY A 212 11.29 8.97 -4.13
CA GLY A 212 10.75 7.63 -3.94
C GLY A 212 9.58 7.27 -4.86
N ILE A 213 9.03 8.21 -5.65
CA ILE A 213 7.93 7.92 -6.59
C ILE A 213 8.41 6.97 -7.71
N LEU A 214 9.62 7.15 -8.22
CA LEU A 214 10.14 6.32 -9.31
C LEU A 214 10.14 4.82 -8.95
N PRO A 215 10.77 4.36 -7.87
CA PRO A 215 10.70 2.95 -7.51
C PRO A 215 9.30 2.53 -7.00
N ALA A 216 8.46 3.43 -6.49
CA ALA A 216 7.07 3.14 -6.16
C ALA A 216 6.22 2.82 -7.41
N ILE A 217 6.52 3.42 -8.58
CA ILE A 217 5.91 3.04 -9.85
C ILE A 217 6.16 1.54 -10.13
N VAL A 218 7.37 1.05 -9.85
CA VAL A 218 7.70 -0.37 -10.02
C VAL A 218 6.88 -1.24 -9.06
N THR A 219 6.66 -0.82 -7.82
CA THR A 219 5.77 -1.53 -6.88
C THR A 219 4.36 -1.69 -7.46
N ALA A 220 3.78 -0.63 -8.04
CA ALA A 220 2.48 -0.69 -8.71
C ALA A 220 2.51 -1.62 -9.93
N MET A 221 3.60 -1.59 -10.73
CA MET A 221 3.78 -2.47 -11.89
C MET A 221 3.88 -3.94 -11.48
N LEU A 222 4.58 -4.27 -10.39
CA LEU A 222 4.63 -5.63 -9.83
C LEU A 222 3.21 -6.13 -9.50
N GLY A 223 2.38 -5.29 -8.89
CA GLY A 223 0.97 -5.58 -8.69
C GLY A 223 0.21 -5.82 -10.01
N MET A 224 0.46 -5.02 -11.05
CA MET A 224 -0.16 -5.22 -12.36
C MET A 224 0.26 -6.54 -13.02
N PHE A 225 1.53 -6.95 -12.89
CA PHE A 225 1.98 -8.27 -13.33
C PHE A 225 1.26 -9.40 -12.57
N ALA A 226 1.07 -9.27 -11.26
CA ALA A 226 0.29 -10.23 -10.47
C ALA A 226 -1.16 -10.32 -10.97
N GLY A 227 -1.81 -9.19 -11.25
CA GLY A 227 -3.15 -9.14 -11.83
C GLY A 227 -3.23 -9.81 -13.21
N GLU A 228 -2.20 -9.69 -14.04
CA GLU A 228 -2.11 -10.39 -15.34
C GLU A 228 -1.97 -11.90 -15.16
N VAL A 229 -1.16 -12.36 -14.20
CA VAL A 229 -1.02 -13.80 -13.89
C VAL A 229 -2.38 -14.40 -13.53
N VAL A 230 -3.15 -13.72 -12.67
CA VAL A 230 -4.49 -14.21 -12.28
C VAL A 230 -5.47 -14.23 -13.45
N ARG A 231 -5.34 -13.30 -14.40
CA ARG A 231 -6.23 -13.23 -15.57
C ARG A 231 -5.87 -14.19 -16.71
N ARG A 232 -4.65 -14.72 -16.75
CA ARG A 232 -4.23 -15.68 -17.80
C ARG A 232 -5.15 -16.90 -17.82
N GLY A 233 -5.54 -17.35 -19.00
CA GLY A 233 -6.34 -18.56 -19.18
C GLY A 233 -7.77 -18.47 -18.62
N GLY A 234 -8.33 -17.25 -18.50
CA GLY A 234 -9.71 -17.02 -18.09
C GLY A 234 -9.90 -16.71 -16.61
N SER A 235 -11.17 -16.68 -16.16
CA SER A 235 -11.57 -16.25 -14.81
C SER A 235 -11.46 -17.35 -13.74
N ALA A 236 -11.28 -18.62 -14.13
CA ALA A 236 -11.19 -19.70 -13.15
C ALA A 236 -9.96 -19.56 -12.25
N ALA A 237 -10.18 -19.66 -10.94
CA ALA A 237 -9.12 -19.74 -9.96
C ALA A 237 -8.47 -21.13 -9.97
N THR A 238 -7.15 -21.19 -10.05
CA THR A 238 -6.41 -22.44 -10.12
C THR A 238 -5.17 -22.40 -9.23
N SER A 239 -4.80 -23.56 -8.67
CA SER A 239 -3.55 -23.68 -7.88
C SER A 239 -2.31 -23.34 -8.69
N ARG A 240 -2.34 -23.53 -10.02
CA ARG A 240 -1.24 -23.13 -10.91
C ARG A 240 -0.98 -21.64 -10.87
N LYS A 241 -2.03 -20.80 -10.93
CA LYS A 241 -1.90 -19.35 -10.82
C LYS A 241 -1.37 -18.92 -9.45
N ALA A 242 -1.80 -19.59 -8.38
CA ALA A 242 -1.26 -19.38 -7.04
C ALA A 242 0.24 -19.70 -7.00
N LEU A 243 0.66 -20.83 -7.59
CA LEU A 243 2.07 -21.21 -7.68
C LEU A 243 2.88 -20.24 -8.53
N ASP A 244 2.33 -19.75 -9.64
CA ASP A 244 3.00 -18.74 -10.49
C ASP A 244 3.21 -17.43 -9.70
N LEU A 245 2.21 -16.97 -8.93
CA LEU A 245 2.34 -15.82 -8.02
C LEU A 245 3.40 -16.06 -6.95
N PHE A 246 3.38 -17.23 -6.31
CA PHE A 246 4.36 -17.63 -5.31
C PHE A 246 5.78 -17.60 -5.87
N SER A 247 5.99 -18.18 -7.06
CA SER A 247 7.29 -18.21 -7.73
C SER A 247 7.80 -16.81 -8.07
N CYS A 248 6.91 -15.92 -8.56
CA CYS A 248 7.24 -14.50 -8.76
C CYS A 248 7.65 -13.82 -7.45
N GLY A 249 6.96 -14.14 -6.35
CA GLY A 249 7.29 -13.63 -5.02
C GLY A 249 8.68 -14.06 -4.55
N VAL A 250 8.97 -15.35 -4.64
CA VAL A 250 10.30 -15.90 -4.28
C VAL A 250 11.41 -15.28 -5.14
N ALA A 251 11.21 -15.20 -6.47
CA ALA A 251 12.19 -14.57 -7.37
C ALA A 251 12.44 -13.10 -7.01
N SER A 252 11.38 -12.34 -6.72
CA SER A 252 11.49 -10.94 -6.31
C SER A 252 12.25 -10.80 -4.98
N LEU A 253 11.99 -11.68 -4.00
CA LEU A 253 12.72 -11.70 -2.72
C LEU A 253 14.21 -11.98 -2.91
N VAL A 254 14.53 -13.02 -3.68
CA VAL A 254 15.93 -13.38 -3.95
C VAL A 254 16.68 -12.22 -4.60
N LEU A 255 16.08 -11.59 -5.63
CA LEU A 255 16.66 -10.42 -6.29
C LEU A 255 16.77 -9.22 -5.34
N GLY A 256 15.77 -8.97 -4.52
CA GLY A 256 15.76 -7.88 -3.55
C GLY A 256 16.83 -8.03 -2.48
N PHE A 257 17.00 -9.22 -1.91
CA PHE A 257 18.06 -9.51 -0.96
C PHE A 257 19.45 -9.50 -1.63
N ALA A 258 19.60 -10.00 -2.85
CA ALA A 258 20.84 -9.87 -3.59
C ALA A 258 21.21 -8.39 -3.83
N LEU A 259 20.23 -7.56 -4.19
CA LEU A 259 20.47 -6.13 -4.41
C LEU A 259 20.75 -5.38 -3.08
N SER A 260 20.32 -5.91 -1.94
CA SER A 260 20.57 -5.26 -0.63
C SER A 260 22.05 -5.21 -0.23
N PHE A 261 22.92 -6.02 -0.84
CA PHE A 261 24.38 -5.92 -0.70
C PHE A 261 24.97 -4.69 -1.38
N VAL A 262 24.24 -4.10 -2.34
CA VAL A 262 24.67 -2.90 -3.09
C VAL A 262 23.90 -1.66 -2.62
N PHE A 263 22.60 -1.80 -2.41
CA PHE A 263 21.73 -0.73 -1.92
C PHE A 263 20.95 -1.24 -0.70
N PRO A 264 21.20 -0.71 0.50
CA PRO A 264 20.51 -1.15 1.73
C PRO A 264 18.98 -1.10 1.60
N ILE A 265 18.29 -2.04 2.24
CA ILE A 265 16.83 -2.02 2.30
C ILE A 265 16.42 -0.78 3.11
N ASN A 266 15.67 0.14 2.47
CA ASN A 266 15.26 1.39 3.10
C ASN A 266 13.91 1.85 2.54
N LYS A 267 12.88 1.89 3.42
CA LYS A 267 11.54 2.36 3.07
C LYS A 267 11.51 3.87 2.79
N ALA A 268 12.24 4.68 3.57
CA ALA A 268 12.20 6.13 3.43
C ALA A 268 12.72 6.58 2.06
N LEU A 269 13.75 5.91 1.55
CA LEU A 269 14.26 6.10 0.18
C LEU A 269 13.43 5.36 -0.87
N TRP A 270 12.55 4.45 -0.45
CA TRP A 270 11.91 3.47 -1.33
C TRP A 270 12.93 2.74 -2.20
N SER A 271 14.02 2.25 -1.56
CA SER A 271 15.18 1.72 -2.26
C SER A 271 14.80 0.60 -3.25
N PRO A 272 15.57 0.39 -4.31
CA PRO A 272 15.37 -0.73 -5.24
C PRO A 272 15.31 -2.10 -4.58
N SER A 273 16.16 -2.34 -3.58
CA SER A 273 16.14 -3.56 -2.75
C SER A 273 14.82 -3.65 -1.94
N PHE A 274 14.39 -2.57 -1.30
CA PHE A 274 13.10 -2.50 -0.61
C PHE A 274 11.92 -2.76 -1.56
N THR A 275 11.93 -2.15 -2.75
CA THR A 275 10.89 -2.35 -3.77
C THR A 275 10.70 -3.82 -4.12
N LEU A 276 11.81 -4.53 -4.33
CA LEU A 276 11.79 -5.96 -4.69
C LEU A 276 11.42 -6.84 -3.50
N VAL A 277 11.94 -6.57 -2.31
CA VAL A 277 11.62 -7.35 -1.10
C VAL A 277 10.15 -7.15 -0.70
N ALA A 278 9.68 -5.91 -0.61
CA ALA A 278 8.29 -5.61 -0.28
C ALA A 278 7.33 -6.13 -1.37
N GLY A 279 7.71 -6.00 -2.65
CA GLY A 279 6.98 -6.57 -3.76
C GLY A 279 6.91 -8.09 -3.69
N GLY A 280 8.02 -8.75 -3.37
CA GLY A 280 8.09 -10.20 -3.18
C GLY A 280 7.18 -10.70 -2.06
N ILE A 281 7.22 -10.06 -0.88
CA ILE A 281 6.32 -10.35 0.23
C ILE A 281 4.85 -10.12 -0.18
N SER A 282 4.57 -9.04 -0.94
CA SER A 282 3.23 -8.75 -1.44
C SER A 282 2.71 -9.84 -2.38
N PHE A 283 3.56 -10.38 -3.27
CA PHE A 283 3.23 -11.51 -4.12
C PHE A 283 2.91 -12.77 -3.30
N LEU A 284 3.73 -13.09 -2.28
CA LEU A 284 3.53 -14.25 -1.43
C LEU A 284 2.22 -14.15 -0.63
N LEU A 285 1.95 -13.02 -0.02
CA LEU A 285 0.70 -12.76 0.69
C LEU A 285 -0.51 -12.85 -0.25
N PHE A 286 -0.41 -12.24 -1.43
CA PHE A 286 -1.49 -12.31 -2.41
C PHE A 286 -1.69 -13.74 -2.94
N SER A 287 -0.60 -14.49 -3.18
CA SER A 287 -0.66 -15.90 -3.55
C SER A 287 -1.40 -16.74 -2.49
N LEU A 288 -1.06 -16.54 -1.22
CA LEU A 288 -1.69 -17.24 -0.10
C LEU A 288 -3.19 -16.94 -0.01
N PHE A 289 -3.57 -15.64 -0.01
CA PHE A 289 -4.97 -15.24 0.03
C PHE A 289 -5.73 -15.74 -1.19
N TYR A 290 -5.14 -15.65 -2.39
CA TYR A 290 -5.74 -16.14 -3.62
C TYR A 290 -5.97 -17.66 -3.55
N TRP A 291 -4.99 -18.42 -3.08
CA TRP A 291 -5.13 -19.85 -2.94
C TRP A 291 -6.21 -20.24 -1.92
N VAL A 292 -6.19 -19.65 -0.73
CA VAL A 292 -7.15 -19.97 0.35
C VAL A 292 -8.57 -19.51 -0.01
N VAL A 293 -8.73 -18.29 -0.51
CA VAL A 293 -10.04 -17.66 -0.67
C VAL A 293 -10.68 -17.96 -2.01
N ASP A 294 -9.91 -17.93 -3.11
CA ASP A 294 -10.46 -18.06 -4.45
C ASP A 294 -10.29 -19.49 -5.02
N VAL A 295 -9.20 -20.21 -4.68
CA VAL A 295 -8.98 -21.61 -5.14
C VAL A 295 -9.66 -22.61 -4.22
N LEU A 296 -9.37 -22.58 -2.91
CA LEU A 296 -9.98 -23.49 -1.93
C LEU A 296 -11.41 -23.06 -1.54
N ASN A 297 -11.85 -21.86 -1.98
CA ASN A 297 -13.16 -21.29 -1.68
C ASN A 297 -13.47 -21.19 -0.16
N PHE A 298 -12.43 -21.06 0.68
CA PHE A 298 -12.57 -20.89 2.12
C PHE A 298 -12.79 -19.41 2.45
N ARG A 299 -14.06 -18.96 2.40
CA ARG A 299 -14.44 -17.52 2.43
C ARG A 299 -15.10 -17.06 3.74
N LYS A 300 -15.52 -17.96 4.64
CA LYS A 300 -16.32 -17.57 5.81
C LYS A 300 -15.64 -16.53 6.71
N TRP A 301 -14.34 -16.65 6.91
CA TRP A 301 -13.53 -15.76 7.75
C TRP A 301 -13.23 -14.41 7.11
N THR A 302 -13.35 -14.29 5.78
CA THR A 302 -12.94 -13.07 5.06
C THR A 302 -13.94 -11.93 5.22
N PHE A 303 -15.15 -12.17 5.73
CA PHE A 303 -16.18 -11.15 5.85
C PHE A 303 -15.72 -9.93 6.66
N PHE A 304 -15.07 -10.17 7.81
CA PHE A 304 -14.52 -9.11 8.64
C PHE A 304 -13.56 -8.20 7.85
N PHE A 305 -12.62 -8.80 7.15
CA PHE A 305 -11.64 -8.07 6.33
C PHE A 305 -12.27 -7.45 5.08
N THR A 306 -13.22 -8.11 4.45
CA THR A 306 -13.91 -7.57 3.25
C THR A 306 -14.64 -6.27 3.57
N VAL A 307 -15.30 -6.17 4.72
CA VAL A 307 -15.95 -4.92 5.17
C VAL A 307 -14.95 -3.76 5.25
N ILE A 308 -13.77 -4.01 5.79
CA ILE A 308 -12.66 -3.03 5.88
C ILE A 308 -12.12 -2.72 4.48
N GLY A 309 -11.79 -3.75 3.70
CA GLY A 309 -11.14 -3.62 2.38
C GLY A 309 -11.98 -2.88 1.34
N LEU A 310 -13.31 -2.96 1.44
CA LEU A 310 -14.24 -2.23 0.57
C LEU A 310 -14.23 -0.72 0.82
N ASN A 311 -13.89 -0.29 2.01
CA ASN A 311 -13.89 1.08 2.48
C ASN A 311 -12.53 1.52 3.05
N SER A 312 -11.42 0.95 2.58
CA SER A 312 -10.08 1.21 3.11
C SER A 312 -9.68 2.70 3.07
N ILE A 313 -9.95 3.39 1.96
CA ILE A 313 -9.68 4.84 1.87
C ILE A 313 -10.61 5.62 2.80
N THR A 314 -11.88 5.17 2.95
CA THR A 314 -12.84 5.82 3.86
C THR A 314 -12.34 5.79 5.29
N ILE A 315 -11.91 4.62 5.79
CA ILE A 315 -11.44 4.53 7.17
C ILE A 315 -10.10 5.27 7.36
N TYR A 316 -9.19 5.19 6.38
CA TYR A 316 -7.94 5.94 6.42
C TYR A 316 -8.20 7.45 6.63
N MET A 317 -9.12 8.03 5.86
CA MET A 317 -9.50 9.44 6.00
C MET A 317 -10.32 9.72 7.26
N ALA A 318 -11.24 8.82 7.60
CA ALA A 318 -12.14 8.99 8.74
C ALA A 318 -11.39 9.06 10.07
N GLN A 319 -10.31 8.31 10.24
CA GLN A 319 -9.50 8.34 11.48
C GLN A 319 -8.88 9.71 11.76
N SER A 320 -8.64 10.53 10.73
CA SER A 320 -8.11 11.89 10.90
C SER A 320 -9.20 12.94 11.21
N VAL A 321 -10.46 12.62 10.92
CA VAL A 321 -11.59 13.57 11.05
C VAL A 321 -12.55 13.19 12.18
N ILE A 322 -12.80 11.88 12.36
CA ILE A 322 -13.76 11.36 13.34
C ILE A 322 -13.01 10.96 14.61
N GLY A 323 -13.50 11.46 15.75
CA GLY A 323 -12.94 11.15 17.07
C GLY A 323 -13.27 9.72 17.55
N PHE A 324 -12.88 8.67 16.81
CA PHE A 324 -13.13 7.27 17.18
C PHE A 324 -12.59 6.90 18.56
N ARG A 325 -11.50 7.55 19.01
CA ARG A 325 -10.94 7.35 20.35
C ARG A 325 -11.92 7.81 21.44
N VAL A 326 -12.63 8.92 21.22
CA VAL A 326 -13.65 9.41 22.17
C VAL A 326 -14.80 8.40 22.28
N ALA A 327 -15.29 7.87 21.16
CA ALA A 327 -16.32 6.84 21.16
C ALA A 327 -15.84 5.54 21.82
N ARG A 328 -14.59 5.14 21.59
CA ARG A 328 -13.95 4.00 22.27
C ARG A 328 -13.94 4.20 23.78
N ASP A 329 -13.44 5.34 24.26
CA ASP A 329 -13.28 5.61 25.69
C ASP A 329 -14.63 5.65 26.39
N PHE A 330 -15.65 6.22 25.75
CA PHE A 330 -17.03 6.22 26.25
C PHE A 330 -17.61 4.80 26.38
N LEU A 331 -17.40 3.94 25.38
CA LEU A 331 -17.98 2.59 25.35
C LEU A 331 -17.18 1.55 26.12
N PHE A 332 -15.87 1.65 26.11
CA PHE A 332 -14.96 0.61 26.63
C PHE A 332 -14.11 1.07 27.81
N GLY A 333 -14.09 2.36 28.17
CA GLY A 333 -13.27 2.87 29.28
C GLY A 333 -13.61 2.21 30.61
N GLY A 334 -14.91 2.10 30.93
CA GLY A 334 -15.36 1.39 32.13
C GLY A 334 -15.02 -0.10 32.14
N LEU A 335 -15.13 -0.77 30.98
CA LEU A 335 -14.71 -2.17 30.87
C LEU A 335 -13.19 -2.32 31.06
N ALA A 336 -12.40 -1.43 30.45
CA ALA A 336 -10.95 -1.48 30.54
C ALA A 336 -10.44 -1.29 31.98
N SER A 337 -11.14 -0.50 32.79
CA SER A 337 -10.78 -0.29 34.22
C SER A 337 -10.98 -1.53 35.11
N LEU A 338 -11.73 -2.54 34.64
CA LEU A 338 -11.92 -3.81 35.35
C LEU A 338 -10.75 -4.79 35.14
N PHE A 339 -9.86 -4.50 34.19
CA PHE A 339 -8.70 -5.34 33.89
C PHE A 339 -7.44 -4.81 34.57
N PRO A 340 -6.44 -5.67 34.84
CA PRO A 340 -5.12 -5.23 35.30
C PRO A 340 -4.54 -4.14 34.41
N GLU A 341 -3.76 -3.22 34.97
CA GLU A 341 -3.17 -2.07 34.27
C GLU A 341 -2.46 -2.46 32.97
N ALA A 342 -1.73 -3.58 32.97
CA ALA A 342 -1.06 -4.09 31.77
C ALA A 342 -2.01 -4.50 30.64
N TRP A 343 -3.24 -4.94 30.94
CA TRP A 343 -4.23 -5.41 29.97
C TRP A 343 -5.26 -4.36 29.57
N SER A 344 -5.40 -3.30 30.35
CA SER A 344 -6.32 -2.19 30.04
C SER A 344 -6.11 -1.60 28.63
N PRO A 345 -4.85 -1.36 28.16
CA PRO A 345 -4.61 -0.91 26.78
C PRO A 345 -5.09 -1.90 25.71
N VAL A 346 -5.00 -3.20 25.97
CA VAL A 346 -5.48 -4.25 25.04
C VAL A 346 -6.99 -4.15 24.87
N VAL A 347 -7.75 -4.02 25.97
CA VAL A 347 -9.21 -3.85 25.95
C VAL A 347 -9.61 -2.60 25.19
N LEU A 348 -8.93 -1.48 25.45
CA LEU A 348 -9.17 -0.22 24.75
C LEU A 348 -8.89 -0.35 23.26
N GLN A 349 -7.82 -1.04 22.87
CA GLN A 349 -7.48 -1.16 21.44
C GLN A 349 -8.43 -2.10 20.69
N ILE A 350 -8.88 -3.18 21.33
CA ILE A 350 -9.98 -4.00 20.80
C ILE A 350 -11.24 -3.15 20.62
N GLY A 351 -11.58 -2.32 21.60
CA GLY A 351 -12.69 -1.37 21.53
C GLY A 351 -12.55 -0.38 20.38
N TYR A 352 -11.35 0.14 20.14
CA TYR A 352 -11.07 1.04 19.01
C TYR A 352 -11.35 0.37 17.66
N ILE A 353 -10.78 -0.82 17.47
CA ILE A 353 -11.00 -1.61 16.24
C ILE A 353 -12.49 -1.92 16.07
N ALA A 354 -13.19 -2.28 17.16
CA ALA A 354 -14.62 -2.58 17.12
C ALA A 354 -15.45 -1.36 16.69
N VAL A 355 -15.17 -0.17 17.24
CA VAL A 355 -15.87 1.08 16.85
C VAL A 355 -15.63 1.43 15.39
N CYS A 356 -14.37 1.37 14.93
CA CYS A 356 -14.01 1.59 13.52
C CYS A 356 -14.71 0.57 12.60
N TRP A 357 -14.69 -0.71 12.99
CA TRP A 357 -15.33 -1.77 12.19
C TRP A 357 -16.86 -1.62 12.15
N LEU A 358 -17.51 -1.28 13.24
CA LEU A 358 -18.95 -1.02 13.27
C LEU A 358 -19.33 0.16 12.38
N PHE A 359 -18.54 1.22 12.35
CA PHE A 359 -18.72 2.34 11.43
C PHE A 359 -18.64 1.85 9.96
N LEU A 360 -17.62 1.07 9.62
CA LEU A 360 -17.48 0.52 8.27
C LEU A 360 -18.60 -0.48 7.94
N TYR A 361 -19.03 -1.29 8.88
CA TYR A 361 -20.14 -2.22 8.71
C TYR A 361 -21.46 -1.48 8.45
N PHE A 362 -21.71 -0.38 9.16
CA PHE A 362 -22.86 0.49 8.88
C PHE A 362 -22.83 1.02 7.44
N LEU A 363 -21.69 1.55 6.98
CA LEU A 363 -21.53 2.00 5.60
C LEU A 363 -21.75 0.86 4.60
N HIS A 364 -21.19 -0.32 4.90
CA HIS A 364 -21.35 -1.51 4.09
C HIS A 364 -22.84 -1.91 3.96
N ARG A 365 -23.59 -1.93 5.06
CA ARG A 365 -25.03 -2.22 5.06
C ARG A 365 -25.85 -1.21 4.27
N LYS A 366 -25.43 0.05 4.24
CA LYS A 366 -26.05 1.12 3.44
C LYS A 366 -25.57 1.15 1.98
N GLY A 367 -24.62 0.29 1.59
CA GLY A 367 -24.04 0.28 0.23
C GLY A 367 -23.21 1.53 -0.08
N VAL A 368 -22.73 2.25 0.95
CA VAL A 368 -21.91 3.45 0.79
C VAL A 368 -20.44 3.05 0.70
N TYR A 369 -19.82 3.36 -0.42
CA TYR A 369 -18.41 3.09 -0.67
C TYR A 369 -17.76 4.31 -1.33
N LEU A 370 -16.67 4.79 -0.76
CA LEU A 370 -15.88 5.83 -1.39
C LEU A 370 -15.07 5.20 -2.55
N LYS A 371 -15.55 5.44 -3.76
CA LYS A 371 -14.90 4.99 -4.99
C LYS A 371 -14.01 6.11 -5.52
N VAL A 372 -12.71 5.91 -5.46
CA VAL A 372 -11.71 6.81 -6.03
C VAL A 372 -11.07 6.13 -7.23
#